data_d834c2de0c61878cefc6858378c55719
#
_entry.id   d834c2de0c61878cefc6858378c55719
#
_cell.length_a   1.000
_cell.length_b   1.000
_cell.length_c   1.000
_cell.angle_alpha   90.00
_cell.angle_beta   90.00
_cell.angle_gamma   90.00
#
_symmetry.space_group_name_H-M   'P 1'
#
loop_
_entity.id
_entity.type
_entity.pdbx_description
1 polymer ?
#
loop_
_entity_poly.entity_id
_entity_poly.type
_entity_poly.pdbx_seq_one_letter_code
_entity_poly.pdbx_strand_id
1 'polypeptide(L)'
;MSCIFFTGGAEVAETVYFLPKDNVDIAKNPDRDYLIVGFSQPIPEEYIEALQPDLVYLPNYVDGDTMAVEKAAYLAFTRLQWDLRNKYGINVALYDGYRTVADQQWLIESGLATYTTGQPGYSEHHTGLLLDIIVEVGEYYYSELAVLTDESVPEEVKSSTAFNTLHEILPDYGFIIRYPKGKESYTGIAYNPSEIRFVGSKEVAHAIMDNNLCLEEYISTLTP
;
A
#
# COMPACT_ATOMS: atom_id res chain seq x y z
N MET A 1 -15.36 -10.77 -5.91
CA MET A 1 -13.94 -10.42 -6.09
C MET A 1 -13.21 -11.72 -6.34
N SER A 2 -12.64 -11.92 -7.51
CA SER A 2 -11.98 -13.19 -7.84
C SER A 2 -10.60 -13.22 -7.20
N CYS A 3 -10.31 -14.29 -6.45
CA CYS A 3 -8.94 -14.63 -6.11
C CYS A 3 -8.17 -14.81 -7.41
N ILE A 4 -7.15 -14.02 -7.64
CA ILE A 4 -6.27 -14.19 -8.78
C ILE A 4 -5.29 -15.30 -8.42
N PHE A 5 -5.56 -16.51 -8.91
CA PHE A 5 -4.62 -17.62 -8.82
C PHE A 5 -3.61 -17.49 -9.96
N PHE A 6 -2.36 -17.25 -9.63
CA PHE A 6 -1.28 -17.30 -10.60
C PHE A 6 -0.86 -18.76 -10.80
N THR A 7 -1.40 -19.41 -11.82
CA THR A 7 -0.88 -20.69 -12.33
C THR A 7 0.04 -20.42 -13.51
N GLY A 8 1.27 -20.12 -13.22
CA GLY A 8 2.29 -19.97 -14.25
C GLY A 8 3.65 -20.01 -13.59
N GLY A 9 4.36 -21.12 -13.75
CA GLY A 9 5.77 -21.23 -13.45
C GLY A 9 6.60 -20.33 -14.39
N ALA A 10 6.43 -19.01 -14.30
CA ALA A 10 7.43 -18.09 -14.75
C ALA A 10 8.51 -18.11 -13.66
N GLU A 11 9.73 -18.54 -14.02
CA GLU A 11 10.91 -18.20 -13.22
C GLU A 11 10.79 -16.72 -12.90
N VAL A 12 10.57 -16.41 -11.62
CA VAL A 12 10.65 -15.03 -11.15
C VAL A 12 12.08 -14.63 -11.43
N ALA A 13 12.28 -13.87 -12.52
CA ALA A 13 13.58 -13.30 -12.81
C ALA A 13 14.05 -12.68 -11.50
N GLU A 14 15.24 -13.07 -11.03
CA GLU A 14 15.82 -12.45 -9.83
C GLU A 14 15.76 -10.94 -10.03
N THR A 15 14.77 -10.32 -9.39
CA THR A 15 14.66 -8.87 -9.41
C THR A 15 15.87 -8.40 -8.64
N VAL A 16 16.88 -7.91 -9.38
CA VAL A 16 18.10 -7.36 -8.79
C VAL A 16 17.67 -6.08 -8.10
N TYR A 17 17.36 -6.20 -6.81
CA TYR A 17 17.08 -5.05 -5.95
C TYR A 17 18.38 -4.27 -5.78
N PHE A 18 18.51 -3.19 -6.51
CA PHE A 18 19.53 -2.19 -6.21
C PHE A 18 19.10 -1.47 -4.94
N LEU A 19 19.52 -1.99 -3.79
CA LEU A 19 19.48 -1.19 -2.57
C LEU A 19 20.38 0.03 -2.79
N PRO A 20 19.88 1.24 -2.59
CA PRO A 20 20.77 2.38 -2.48
C PRO A 20 21.74 2.06 -1.32
N LYS A 21 23.03 2.05 -1.58
CA LYS A 21 24.07 1.73 -0.60
C LYS A 21 24.12 2.72 0.57
N ASP A 22 23.44 3.84 0.43
CA ASP A 22 23.43 4.93 1.41
C ASP A 22 22.06 5.01 2.07
N ASN A 23 22.04 5.35 3.35
CA ASN A 23 20.85 5.83 4.05
C ASN A 23 20.34 7.07 3.30
N VAL A 24 19.47 6.85 2.31
CA VAL A 24 18.76 7.95 1.67
C VAL A 24 17.84 8.52 2.74
N ASP A 25 18.20 9.66 3.26
CA ASP A 25 17.33 10.44 4.13
C ASP A 25 16.10 10.79 3.30
N ILE A 26 15.00 10.07 3.56
CA ILE A 26 13.73 10.37 2.93
C ILE A 26 13.29 11.69 3.55
N ALA A 27 13.43 12.77 2.81
CA ALA A 27 13.07 14.10 3.29
C ALA A 27 11.60 14.12 3.70
N LYS A 28 11.33 14.49 4.95
CA LYS A 28 9.97 14.70 5.46
C LYS A 28 9.31 15.80 4.66
N ASN A 29 8.14 15.54 4.12
CA ASN A 29 7.30 16.51 3.45
C ASN A 29 5.90 16.46 4.05
N PRO A 30 5.59 17.28 5.08
CA PRO A 30 4.29 17.22 5.76
C PRO A 30 3.10 17.44 4.83
N ASP A 31 3.23 18.28 3.82
CA ASP A 31 2.14 18.57 2.87
C ASP A 31 1.80 17.34 2.02
N ARG A 32 2.80 16.50 1.73
CA ARG A 32 2.66 15.21 1.05
C ARG A 32 2.28 14.09 2.02
N ASP A 33 3.05 13.96 3.09
CA ASP A 33 3.02 12.77 3.96
C ASP A 33 1.71 12.68 4.75
N TYR A 34 1.07 13.83 5.03
CA TYR A 34 -0.18 13.94 5.80
C TYR A 34 -1.40 14.29 4.94
N LEU A 35 -1.25 14.29 3.63
CA LEU A 35 -2.38 14.55 2.75
C LEU A 35 -3.43 13.43 2.87
N ILE A 36 -4.63 13.78 3.27
CA ILE A 36 -5.79 12.89 3.25
C ILE A 36 -6.56 13.12 1.95
N VAL A 37 -6.79 12.04 1.23
CA VAL A 37 -7.68 12.01 0.08
C VAL A 37 -8.77 10.98 0.35
N GLY A 38 -10.02 11.32 0.13
CA GLY A 38 -11.13 10.41 0.44
C GLY A 38 -12.49 11.03 0.17
N PHE A 39 -13.56 10.43 0.70
CA PHE A 39 -14.95 10.76 0.38
C PHE A 39 -15.33 12.24 0.33
N SER A 40 -14.74 13.07 1.16
CA SER A 40 -15.03 14.51 1.24
C SER A 40 -13.87 15.40 0.84
N GLN A 41 -12.71 14.81 0.53
CA GLN A 41 -11.48 15.54 0.24
C GLN A 41 -10.89 15.03 -1.07
N PRO A 42 -11.10 15.74 -2.19
CA PRO A 42 -10.49 15.40 -3.46
C PRO A 42 -8.98 15.62 -3.44
N ILE A 43 -8.28 14.92 -4.33
CA ILE A 43 -6.87 15.20 -4.57
C ILE A 43 -6.72 16.61 -5.15
N PRO A 44 -5.84 17.48 -4.59
CA PRO A 44 -5.57 18.77 -5.20
C PRO A 44 -4.89 18.62 -6.57
N GLU A 45 -5.30 19.42 -7.54
CA GLU A 45 -4.74 19.36 -8.91
C GLU A 45 -3.24 19.70 -8.90
N GLU A 46 -2.85 20.72 -8.13
CA GLU A 46 -1.46 21.10 -7.94
C GLU A 46 -0.59 19.98 -7.34
N TYR A 47 -1.18 19.10 -6.52
CA TYR A 47 -0.48 17.93 -5.99
C TYR A 47 -0.19 16.93 -7.10
N ILE A 48 -1.17 16.64 -7.97
CA ILE A 48 -0.99 15.72 -9.09
C ILE A 48 0.12 16.20 -10.02
N GLU A 49 0.16 17.51 -10.33
CA GLU A 49 1.20 18.09 -11.16
C GLU A 49 2.59 17.99 -10.51
N ALA A 50 2.67 18.29 -9.22
CA ALA A 50 3.92 18.23 -8.46
C ALA A 50 4.43 16.80 -8.28
N LEU A 51 3.55 15.80 -8.26
CA LEU A 51 3.89 14.40 -8.07
C LEU A 51 4.57 13.78 -9.29
N GLN A 52 4.23 14.23 -10.51
CA GLN A 52 4.67 13.56 -11.75
C GLN A 52 6.17 13.29 -11.85
N PRO A 53 7.09 14.24 -11.50
CA PRO A 53 8.52 13.98 -11.56
C PRO A 53 9.03 13.01 -10.49
N ASP A 54 8.25 12.77 -9.44
CA ASP A 54 8.61 11.90 -8.32
C ASP A 54 8.01 10.50 -8.44
N LEU A 55 7.28 10.20 -9.53
CA LEU A 55 6.78 8.86 -9.79
C LEU A 55 7.89 7.94 -10.33
N VAL A 56 7.97 6.75 -9.74
CA VAL A 56 8.79 5.64 -10.22
C VAL A 56 7.88 4.65 -10.93
N TYR A 57 8.16 4.39 -12.20
CA TYR A 57 7.41 3.45 -13.02
C TYR A 57 8.03 2.06 -12.96
N LEU A 58 7.24 1.06 -12.67
CA LEU A 58 7.63 -0.32 -12.45
C LEU A 58 6.85 -1.25 -13.38
N PRO A 59 7.47 -2.35 -13.86
CA PRO A 59 6.70 -3.39 -14.52
C PRO A 59 5.67 -3.97 -13.55
N ASN A 60 4.40 -4.01 -13.95
CA ASN A 60 3.41 -4.78 -13.21
C ASN A 60 3.48 -6.24 -13.68
N TYR A 61 3.93 -7.11 -12.79
CA TYR A 61 4.07 -8.54 -13.10
C TYR A 61 2.74 -9.30 -13.09
N VAL A 62 1.67 -8.64 -12.68
CA VAL A 62 0.33 -9.25 -12.55
C VAL A 62 -0.42 -9.25 -13.89
N ASP A 63 -0.44 -8.12 -14.56
CA ASP A 63 -1.21 -7.89 -15.79
C ASP A 63 -0.36 -7.50 -17.00
N GLY A 64 0.95 -7.29 -16.80
CA GLY A 64 1.90 -6.92 -17.85
C GLY A 64 1.93 -5.42 -18.17
N ASP A 65 1.13 -4.63 -17.48
CA ASP A 65 1.12 -3.17 -17.58
C ASP A 65 2.23 -2.52 -16.74
N THR A 66 2.21 -1.21 -16.65
CA THR A 66 3.14 -0.43 -15.84
C THR A 66 2.39 0.14 -14.65
N MET A 67 2.86 -0.16 -13.45
CA MET A 67 2.41 0.53 -12.25
C MET A 67 3.36 1.69 -11.89
N ALA A 68 2.88 2.64 -11.11
CA ALA A 68 3.71 3.72 -10.60
C ALA A 68 3.55 3.87 -9.08
N VAL A 69 4.59 4.39 -8.43
CA VAL A 69 4.62 4.65 -6.98
C VAL A 69 5.40 5.94 -6.74
N GLU A 70 5.03 6.71 -5.74
CA GLU A 70 5.85 7.85 -5.31
C GLU A 70 7.23 7.37 -4.84
N LYS A 71 8.27 8.08 -5.20
CA LYS A 71 9.66 7.65 -5.07
C LYS A 71 10.08 7.36 -3.62
N ALA A 72 9.66 8.17 -2.66
CA ALA A 72 10.03 7.95 -1.26
C ALA A 72 9.32 6.70 -0.70
N ALA A 73 8.03 6.53 -1.03
CA ALA A 73 7.28 5.33 -0.68
C ALA A 73 7.89 4.07 -1.32
N TYR A 74 8.30 4.15 -2.58
CA TYR A 74 8.98 3.04 -3.26
C TYR A 74 10.30 2.66 -2.58
N LEU A 75 11.14 3.64 -2.25
CA LEU A 75 12.42 3.40 -1.55
C LEU A 75 12.21 2.79 -0.16
N ALA A 76 11.21 3.24 0.58
CA ALA A 76 10.84 2.66 1.86
C ALA A 76 10.34 1.22 1.71
N PHE A 77 9.49 0.97 0.71
CA PHE A 77 8.97 -0.36 0.42
C PHE A 77 10.06 -1.36 0.01
N THR A 78 11.01 -0.95 -0.81
CA THR A 78 12.13 -1.84 -1.20
C THR A 78 13.00 -2.26 0.00
N ARG A 79 13.16 -1.39 1.00
CA ARG A 79 13.85 -1.73 2.26
C ARG A 79 13.04 -2.72 3.10
N LEU A 80 11.73 -2.48 3.21
CA LEU A 80 10.80 -3.41 3.87
C LEU A 80 10.86 -4.80 3.22
N GLN A 81 10.76 -4.88 1.88
CA GLN A 81 10.88 -6.14 1.14
C GLN A 81 12.19 -6.85 1.42
N TRP A 82 13.30 -6.11 1.38
CA TRP A 82 14.62 -6.67 1.63
C TRP A 82 14.72 -7.28 3.03
N ASP A 83 14.28 -6.58 4.04
CA ASP A 83 14.36 -7.04 5.42
C ASP A 83 13.40 -8.20 5.69
N LEU A 84 12.17 -8.15 5.17
CA LEU A 84 11.23 -9.28 5.25
C LEU A 84 11.83 -10.54 4.65
N ARG A 85 12.39 -10.46 3.46
CA ARG A 85 13.02 -11.60 2.78
C ARG A 85 14.23 -12.15 3.55
N ASN A 86 15.16 -11.26 3.95
CA ASN A 86 16.45 -11.71 4.49
C ASN A 86 16.41 -12.06 5.98
N LYS A 87 15.53 -11.44 6.76
CA LYS A 87 15.43 -11.68 8.20
C LYS A 87 14.36 -12.70 8.56
N TYR A 88 13.27 -12.74 7.79
CA TYR A 88 12.08 -13.53 8.13
C TYR A 88 11.72 -14.57 7.06
N GLY A 89 12.37 -14.54 5.89
CA GLY A 89 12.05 -15.46 4.78
C GLY A 89 10.68 -15.19 4.14
N ILE A 90 10.15 -13.98 4.29
CA ILE A 90 8.84 -13.57 3.78
C ILE A 90 9.03 -12.74 2.51
N ASN A 91 8.40 -13.15 1.42
CA ASN A 91 8.35 -12.37 0.20
C ASN A 91 7.04 -11.57 0.16
N VAL A 92 7.15 -10.27 -0.08
CA VAL A 92 6.03 -9.34 -0.29
C VAL A 92 6.21 -8.65 -1.65
N ALA A 93 5.12 -8.41 -2.35
CA ALA A 93 5.16 -7.72 -3.63
C ALA A 93 4.12 -6.59 -3.67
N LEU A 94 4.37 -5.61 -4.53
CA LEU A 94 3.39 -4.60 -4.89
C LEU A 94 2.39 -5.23 -5.86
N TYR A 95 1.12 -4.97 -5.61
CA TYR A 95 0.03 -5.35 -6.49
C TYR A 95 -0.50 -4.13 -7.25
N ASP A 96 -0.62 -2.98 -6.56
CA ASP A 96 -1.03 -1.71 -7.15
C ASP A 96 -0.43 -0.53 -6.37
N GLY A 97 -0.44 0.66 -6.97
CA GLY A 97 0.12 1.87 -6.38
C GLY A 97 -0.60 3.14 -6.85
N TYR A 98 0.12 4.04 -7.53
CA TYR A 98 -0.46 5.26 -8.08
C TYR A 98 -1.47 4.94 -9.18
N ARG A 99 -2.63 5.59 -9.10
CA ARG A 99 -3.65 5.59 -10.15
C ARG A 99 -3.95 7.02 -10.58
N THR A 100 -4.04 7.27 -11.87
CA THR A 100 -4.60 8.53 -12.36
C THR A 100 -6.10 8.58 -12.07
N VAL A 101 -6.68 9.78 -12.15
CA VAL A 101 -8.15 9.95 -12.06
C VAL A 101 -8.86 9.16 -13.14
N ALA A 102 -8.25 9.09 -14.35
CA ALA A 102 -8.79 8.33 -15.48
C ALA A 102 -8.74 6.81 -15.24
N ASP A 103 -7.67 6.28 -14.65
CA ASP A 103 -7.57 4.86 -14.31
C ASP A 103 -8.64 4.46 -13.28
N GLN A 104 -8.85 5.28 -12.25
CA GLN A 104 -9.88 5.05 -11.24
C GLN A 104 -11.29 5.07 -11.88
N GLN A 105 -11.54 5.99 -12.82
CA GLN A 105 -12.80 6.03 -13.57
C GLN A 105 -12.99 4.75 -14.37
N TRP A 106 -11.96 4.30 -15.08
CA TRP A 106 -12.00 3.08 -15.87
C TRP A 106 -12.26 1.83 -15.00
N LEU A 107 -11.62 1.71 -13.84
CA LEU A 107 -11.83 0.60 -12.91
C LEU A 107 -13.29 0.51 -12.45
N ILE A 108 -13.94 1.65 -12.18
CA ILE A 108 -15.34 1.69 -11.78
C ILE A 108 -16.25 1.32 -12.95
N GLU A 109 -16.03 1.90 -14.14
CA GLU A 109 -16.81 1.62 -15.34
C GLU A 109 -16.71 0.16 -15.79
N SER A 110 -15.54 -0.45 -15.57
CA SER A 110 -15.28 -1.87 -15.84
C SER A 110 -15.86 -2.80 -14.79
N GLY A 111 -16.37 -2.28 -13.65
CA GLY A 111 -16.86 -3.09 -12.53
C GLY A 111 -15.76 -3.76 -11.71
N LEU A 112 -14.50 -3.39 -11.92
CA LEU A 112 -13.35 -3.90 -11.18
C LEU A 112 -13.15 -3.20 -9.83
N ALA A 113 -13.68 -1.99 -9.69
CA ALA A 113 -13.76 -1.25 -8.44
C ALA A 113 -15.18 -0.74 -8.19
N THR A 114 -15.45 -0.30 -6.98
CA THR A 114 -16.74 0.28 -6.59
C THR A 114 -16.53 1.70 -6.06
N TYR A 115 -17.58 2.50 -6.04
CA TYR A 115 -17.52 3.85 -5.45
C TYR A 115 -17.16 3.83 -3.94
N THR A 116 -17.30 2.69 -3.28
CA THR A 116 -16.87 2.51 -1.88
C THR A 116 -15.37 2.37 -1.71
N THR A 117 -14.63 2.13 -2.81
CA THR A 117 -13.16 2.09 -2.83
C THR A 117 -12.52 3.40 -3.29
N GLY A 118 -13.30 4.45 -3.43
CA GLY A 118 -12.89 5.79 -3.85
C GLY A 118 -13.44 6.17 -5.21
N GLN A 119 -14.05 7.36 -5.28
CA GLN A 119 -14.47 7.95 -6.54
C GLN A 119 -13.26 8.51 -7.31
N PRO A 120 -13.36 8.71 -8.63
CA PRO A 120 -12.33 9.43 -9.39
C PRO A 120 -12.08 10.83 -8.78
N GLY A 121 -10.83 11.14 -8.52
CA GLY A 121 -10.43 12.36 -7.79
C GLY A 121 -10.50 12.25 -6.26
N TYR A 122 -11.06 11.17 -5.70
CA TYR A 122 -11.20 10.93 -4.26
C TYR A 122 -10.55 9.62 -3.80
N SER A 123 -9.79 8.97 -4.66
CA SER A 123 -9.03 7.77 -4.30
C SER A 123 -7.67 8.14 -3.73
N GLU A 124 -7.28 7.54 -2.63
CA GLU A 124 -5.96 7.76 -2.03
C GLU A 124 -4.81 7.26 -2.91
N HIS A 125 -5.07 6.35 -3.84
CA HIS A 125 -4.10 5.95 -4.86
C HIS A 125 -3.59 7.12 -5.71
N HIS A 126 -4.37 8.21 -5.84
CA HIS A 126 -3.91 9.41 -6.53
C HIS A 126 -2.74 10.10 -5.85
N THR A 127 -2.44 9.78 -4.59
CA THR A 127 -1.28 10.32 -3.87
C THR A 127 0.04 9.66 -4.23
N GLY A 128 0.00 8.45 -4.81
CA GLY A 128 1.17 7.61 -5.01
C GLY A 128 1.77 7.02 -3.73
N LEU A 129 1.16 7.29 -2.57
CA LEU A 129 1.63 6.87 -1.24
C LEU A 129 0.88 5.66 -0.69
N LEU A 130 -0.29 5.32 -1.26
CA LEU A 130 -1.04 4.12 -0.95
C LEU A 130 -0.56 2.98 -1.83
N LEU A 131 -0.25 1.85 -1.22
CA LEU A 131 0.25 0.67 -1.87
C LEU A 131 -0.64 -0.52 -1.53
N ASP A 132 -1.14 -1.21 -2.56
CA ASP A 132 -1.72 -2.53 -2.41
C ASP A 132 -0.62 -3.57 -2.41
N ILE A 133 -0.59 -4.44 -1.42
CA ILE A 133 0.45 -5.44 -1.26
C ILE A 133 -0.10 -6.86 -1.21
N ILE A 134 0.72 -7.80 -1.66
CA ILE A 134 0.48 -9.23 -1.60
C ILE A 134 1.68 -9.94 -0.97
N VAL A 135 1.42 -11.01 -0.24
CA VAL A 135 2.43 -11.80 0.48
C VAL A 135 2.46 -13.21 -0.08
N GLU A 136 3.65 -13.75 -0.30
CA GLU A 136 3.86 -15.13 -0.72
C GLU A 136 3.63 -16.07 0.46
N VAL A 137 2.73 -17.03 0.26
CA VAL A 137 2.51 -18.15 1.18
C VAL A 137 2.46 -19.45 0.37
N GLY A 138 3.44 -20.31 0.57
CA GLY A 138 3.64 -21.48 -0.27
C GLY A 138 4.10 -21.10 -1.68
N GLU A 139 3.33 -21.50 -2.70
CA GLU A 139 3.65 -21.24 -4.12
C GLU A 139 2.87 -20.05 -4.71
N TYR A 140 2.08 -19.33 -3.90
CA TYR A 140 1.15 -18.31 -4.39
C TYR A 140 1.25 -17.01 -3.58
N TYR A 141 0.85 -15.92 -4.21
CA TYR A 141 0.71 -14.63 -3.55
C TYR A 141 -0.74 -14.37 -3.17
N TYR A 142 -0.95 -13.83 -1.97
CA TYR A 142 -2.27 -13.51 -1.43
C TYR A 142 -2.30 -12.09 -0.88
N SER A 143 -3.39 -11.36 -1.14
CA SER A 143 -3.71 -10.19 -0.32
C SER A 143 -4.30 -10.67 1.00
N GLU A 144 -3.98 -10.01 2.11
CA GLU A 144 -4.54 -10.38 3.41
C GLU A 144 -6.06 -10.18 3.45
N LEU A 145 -6.58 -9.19 2.71
CA LEU A 145 -8.02 -8.99 2.58
C LEU A 145 -8.68 -10.24 1.97
N ALA A 146 -8.08 -10.84 0.93
CA ALA A 146 -8.60 -12.09 0.36
C ALA A 146 -8.53 -13.24 1.36
N VAL A 147 -7.44 -13.35 2.13
CA VAL A 147 -7.29 -14.36 3.19
C VAL A 147 -8.42 -14.25 4.23
N LEU A 148 -8.85 -13.04 4.56
CA LEU A 148 -9.89 -12.79 5.56
C LEU A 148 -11.31 -12.93 5.01
N THR A 149 -11.53 -12.75 3.71
CA THR A 149 -12.87 -12.63 3.13
C THR A 149 -13.25 -13.76 2.16
N ASP A 150 -12.29 -14.51 1.63
CA ASP A 150 -12.52 -15.57 0.68
C ASP A 150 -12.41 -16.95 1.35
N GLU A 151 -13.53 -17.64 1.40
CA GLU A 151 -13.61 -18.99 2.01
C GLU A 151 -12.79 -20.04 1.25
N SER A 152 -12.48 -19.80 -0.03
CA SER A 152 -11.70 -20.72 -0.86
C SER A 152 -10.20 -20.70 -0.57
N VAL A 153 -9.70 -19.71 0.16
CA VAL A 153 -8.29 -19.64 0.57
C VAL A 153 -7.95 -20.80 1.51
N PRO A 154 -6.86 -21.57 1.23
CA PRO A 154 -6.45 -22.71 2.05
C PRO A 154 -6.20 -22.34 3.51
N GLU A 155 -6.49 -23.25 4.43
CA GLU A 155 -6.35 -23.01 5.87
C GLU A 155 -4.88 -22.78 6.29
N GLU A 156 -3.93 -23.38 5.60
CA GLU A 156 -2.50 -23.15 5.79
C GLU A 156 -2.10 -21.69 5.51
N VAL A 157 -2.78 -21.04 4.55
CA VAL A 157 -2.57 -19.63 4.24
C VAL A 157 -3.19 -18.75 5.32
N LYS A 158 -4.41 -19.08 5.76
CA LYS A 158 -5.12 -18.36 6.83
C LYS A 158 -4.37 -18.41 8.15
N SER A 159 -3.65 -19.49 8.42
CA SER A 159 -2.83 -19.66 9.63
C SER A 159 -1.40 -19.13 9.51
N SER A 160 -1.04 -18.55 8.36
CA SER A 160 0.31 -18.01 8.15
C SER A 160 0.62 -16.84 9.09
N THR A 161 1.81 -16.86 9.68
CA THR A 161 2.30 -15.75 10.50
C THR A 161 2.92 -14.61 9.68
N ALA A 162 3.02 -14.77 8.37
CA ALA A 162 3.69 -13.80 7.49
C ALA A 162 3.02 -12.41 7.55
N PHE A 163 1.68 -12.37 7.58
CA PHE A 163 0.93 -11.12 7.68
C PHE A 163 1.14 -10.42 9.02
N ASN A 164 1.15 -11.17 10.13
CA ASN A 164 1.41 -10.60 11.46
C ASN A 164 2.82 -10.01 11.52
N THR A 165 3.82 -10.75 11.02
CA THR A 165 5.21 -10.27 10.98
C THR A 165 5.33 -9.00 10.13
N LEU A 166 4.66 -8.97 8.97
CA LEU A 166 4.60 -7.78 8.12
C LEU A 166 4.05 -6.58 8.90
N HIS A 167 2.89 -6.73 9.56
CA HIS A 167 2.26 -5.65 10.32
C HIS A 167 3.12 -5.13 11.48
N GLU A 168 3.81 -6.04 12.18
CA GLU A 168 4.69 -5.66 13.28
C GLU A 168 5.84 -4.75 12.84
N ILE A 169 6.36 -4.95 11.63
CA ILE A 169 7.53 -4.20 11.16
C ILE A 169 7.20 -3.02 10.23
N LEU A 170 5.97 -2.91 9.73
CA LEU A 170 5.55 -1.80 8.87
C LEU A 170 5.99 -0.42 9.38
N PRO A 171 5.79 -0.08 10.69
CA PRO A 171 6.14 1.24 11.20
C PRO A 171 7.62 1.57 11.11
N ASP A 172 8.51 0.58 11.21
CA ASP A 172 9.96 0.76 11.09
C ASP A 172 10.40 1.32 9.73
N TYR A 173 9.52 1.20 8.73
CA TYR A 173 9.75 1.66 7.35
C TYR A 173 8.88 2.87 6.98
N GLY A 174 8.16 3.46 7.95
CA GLY A 174 7.31 4.61 7.73
C GLY A 174 5.96 4.27 7.08
N PHE A 175 5.52 3.02 7.18
CA PHE A 175 4.21 2.58 6.71
C PHE A 175 3.23 2.33 7.84
N ILE A 176 1.96 2.55 7.55
CA ILE A 176 0.82 2.19 8.39
C ILE A 176 -0.18 1.34 7.60
N ILE A 177 -1.02 0.56 8.28
CA ILE A 177 -2.25 0.05 7.68
C ILE A 177 -3.17 1.24 7.48
N ARG A 178 -3.53 1.54 6.22
CA ARG A 178 -4.29 2.76 5.92
C ARG A 178 -5.71 2.73 6.46
N TYR A 179 -6.36 1.58 6.39
CA TYR A 179 -7.75 1.38 6.81
C TYR A 179 -7.81 0.34 7.93
N PRO A 180 -7.40 0.71 9.17
CA PRO A 180 -7.32 -0.22 10.28
C PRO A 180 -8.71 -0.58 10.80
N LYS A 181 -8.82 -1.75 11.42
CA LYS A 181 -10.07 -2.30 11.94
C LYS A 181 -10.66 -1.40 13.03
N GLY A 182 -11.95 -1.11 12.92
CA GLY A 182 -12.68 -0.29 13.88
C GLY A 182 -12.51 1.22 13.69
N LYS A 183 -11.96 1.64 12.55
CA LYS A 183 -11.75 3.05 12.20
C LYS A 183 -12.59 3.53 11.01
N GLU A 184 -13.54 2.71 10.58
CA GLU A 184 -14.38 2.97 9.41
C GLU A 184 -15.18 4.29 9.51
N SER A 185 -15.51 4.72 10.74
CA SER A 185 -16.19 6.00 10.96
C SER A 185 -15.30 7.24 10.71
N TYR A 186 -13.98 7.07 10.77
CA TYR A 186 -13.01 8.13 10.47
C TYR A 186 -12.57 8.10 9.01
N THR A 187 -12.24 6.91 8.51
CA THR A 187 -11.68 6.73 7.17
C THR A 187 -12.73 6.70 6.07
N GLY A 188 -13.97 6.33 6.41
CA GLY A 188 -15.05 6.10 5.44
C GLY A 188 -14.90 4.80 4.63
N ILE A 189 -13.80 4.06 4.84
CA ILE A 189 -13.46 2.82 4.12
C ILE A 189 -13.48 1.65 5.11
N ALA A 190 -13.95 0.50 4.66
CA ALA A 190 -13.92 -0.74 5.44
C ALA A 190 -12.48 -1.18 5.72
N TYR A 191 -12.31 -1.96 6.81
CA TYR A 191 -11.01 -2.55 7.13
C TYR A 191 -10.35 -3.21 5.92
N ASN A 192 -9.14 -2.78 5.59
CA ASN A 192 -8.33 -3.37 4.53
C ASN A 192 -6.85 -3.45 4.96
N PRO A 193 -6.40 -4.62 5.43
CA PRO A 193 -5.03 -4.80 5.89
C PRO A 193 -4.01 -4.87 4.76
N SER A 194 -4.45 -5.06 3.50
CA SER A 194 -3.56 -5.14 2.33
C SER A 194 -3.18 -3.77 1.77
N GLU A 195 -3.84 -2.71 2.23
CA GLU A 195 -3.53 -1.33 1.82
C GLU A 195 -2.68 -0.65 2.88
N ILE A 196 -1.39 -0.46 2.53
CA ILE A 196 -0.42 0.23 3.39
C ILE A 196 -0.16 1.64 2.87
N ARG A 197 -0.04 2.60 3.79
CA ARG A 197 0.21 4.00 3.47
C ARG A 197 1.55 4.45 4.00
N PHE A 198 2.37 5.05 3.14
CA PHE A 198 3.59 5.75 3.55
C PHE A 198 3.26 7.10 4.19
N VAL A 199 3.81 7.36 5.37
CA VAL A 199 3.58 8.58 6.18
C VAL A 199 4.88 9.34 6.48
N GLY A 200 5.91 9.13 5.67
CA GLY A 200 7.14 9.91 5.64
C GLY A 200 8.20 9.50 6.67
N SER A 201 7.83 8.97 7.82
CA SER A 201 8.81 8.55 8.83
C SER A 201 8.32 7.44 9.73
N LYS A 202 9.27 6.68 10.28
CA LYS A 202 8.97 5.63 11.24
C LYS A 202 8.38 6.17 12.54
N GLU A 203 8.83 7.34 13.01
CA GLU A 203 8.33 7.95 14.23
C GLU A 203 6.84 8.25 14.12
N VAL A 204 6.40 8.75 12.98
CA VAL A 204 4.98 9.00 12.70
C VAL A 204 4.21 7.69 12.56
N ALA A 205 4.76 6.72 11.84
CA ALA A 205 4.12 5.42 11.67
C ALA A 205 3.93 4.69 13.02
N HIS A 206 4.95 4.69 13.88
CA HIS A 206 4.85 4.18 15.26
C HIS A 206 3.83 4.97 16.08
N ALA A 207 3.84 6.33 16.01
CA ALA A 207 2.87 7.13 16.73
C ALA A 207 1.42 6.80 16.36
N ILE A 208 1.17 6.41 15.10
CA ILE A 208 -0.14 5.99 14.62
C ILE A 208 -0.44 4.54 15.05
N MET A 209 0.41 3.59 14.70
CA MET A 209 0.10 2.17 14.85
C MET A 209 0.16 1.71 16.32
N ASP A 210 1.15 2.14 17.10
CA ASP A 210 1.31 1.74 18.51
C ASP A 210 0.18 2.29 19.40
N ASN A 211 -0.45 3.40 18.98
CA ASN A 211 -1.60 3.98 19.66
C ASN A 211 -2.95 3.59 19.04
N ASN A 212 -2.94 2.65 18.10
CA ASN A 212 -4.14 2.20 17.40
C ASN A 212 -4.98 3.37 16.82
N LEU A 213 -4.31 4.31 16.18
CA LEU A 213 -4.93 5.45 15.47
C LEU A 213 -5.07 5.11 13.98
N CYS A 214 -5.95 5.83 13.29
CA CYS A 214 -5.87 6.00 11.84
C CYS A 214 -5.17 7.33 11.50
N LEU A 215 -4.88 7.56 10.23
CA LEU A 215 -4.19 8.79 9.78
C LEU A 215 -4.98 10.04 10.14
N GLU A 216 -6.30 10.01 9.97
CA GLU A 216 -7.22 11.12 10.30
C GLU A 216 -7.15 11.50 11.78
N GLU A 217 -7.18 10.51 12.67
CA GLU A 217 -7.07 10.75 14.11
C GLU A 217 -5.71 11.36 14.45
N TYR A 218 -4.62 10.81 13.90
CA TYR A 218 -3.27 11.35 14.14
C TYR A 218 -3.17 12.81 13.70
N ILE A 219 -3.61 13.15 12.49
CA ILE A 219 -3.58 14.52 11.98
C ILE A 219 -4.40 15.47 12.86
N SER A 220 -5.53 15.00 13.39
CA SER A 220 -6.33 15.80 14.31
C SER A 220 -5.58 16.19 15.60
N THR A 221 -4.56 15.40 15.99
CA THR A 221 -3.70 15.72 17.14
C THR A 221 -2.66 16.79 16.84
N LEU A 222 -2.36 17.05 15.56
CA LEU A 222 -1.36 18.04 15.12
C LEU A 222 -1.96 19.45 14.99
N THR A 223 -3.28 19.53 14.91
CA THR A 223 -4.00 20.81 14.78
C THR A 223 -4.43 21.27 16.19
N PRO A 224 -3.99 22.43 16.66
CA PRO A 224 -4.37 22.96 17.98
C PRO A 224 -5.86 23.35 18.06
#